data_dd05c807730ba06f560afd2f61747f89
#
_entry.id   dd05c807730ba06f560afd2f61747f89
#
_cell.length_a   1.000
_cell.length_b   1.000
_cell.length_c   1.000
_cell.angle_alpha   90.00
_cell.angle_beta   90.00
_cell.angle_gamma   90.00
#
_symmetry.space_group_name_H-M   'P 1'
#
loop_
_entity.id
_entity.type
_entity.pdbx_description
1 polymer ?
#
loop_
_entity_poly.entity_id
_entity_poly.type
_entity_poly.pdbx_seq_one_letter_code
_entity_poly.pdbx_strand_id
1 'polypeptide(L)'
;MTSVTVVIPTVGRPSLAVLLEHLAPQVGTWPVVVVDDRPDADHPLALPPDRPRRTAVSHSGGRGPAAARNLGWQAADTEWVVFLDDDVLPHGDWAERLADDLRQASPRVAGVQGCVTVPLPYGRRPTDWERSTAGLADAAWITASMAYRRTALVAVGGFDERFRRAFREDSDLALRLTAAGADLVRGNHCVTHPVRPAGFWASVAVQRGNADDMLMWRRHGRKWRQAAGAPRGRRGWPRRVHETVRL
;
A
#
# COMPACT_ATOMS: atom_id res chain seq x y z
N MET A 1 18.32 18.30 -2.18
CA MET A 1 17.01 17.88 -2.78
C MET A 1 16.65 16.54 -2.14
N THR A 2 15.40 16.36 -1.69
CA THR A 2 14.91 15.09 -1.15
C THR A 2 14.92 14.04 -2.26
N SER A 3 15.66 12.95 -2.08
CA SER A 3 15.73 11.88 -3.07
C SER A 3 14.66 10.81 -2.78
N VAL A 4 13.93 10.40 -3.82
CA VAL A 4 12.76 9.51 -3.71
C VAL A 4 12.86 8.39 -4.74
N THR A 5 12.57 7.15 -4.33
CA THR A 5 12.30 6.02 -5.23
C THR A 5 10.83 5.61 -5.07
N VAL A 6 10.14 5.42 -6.19
CA VAL A 6 8.78 4.88 -6.21
C VAL A 6 8.85 3.36 -6.36
N VAL A 7 8.14 2.62 -5.51
CA VAL A 7 8.06 1.14 -5.55
C VAL A 7 6.62 0.72 -5.79
N ILE A 8 6.40 -0.07 -6.84
CA ILE A 8 5.07 -0.53 -7.27
C ILE A 8 5.06 -2.05 -7.36
N PRO A 9 4.55 -2.77 -6.33
CA PRO A 9 4.31 -4.20 -6.45
C PRO A 9 3.14 -4.46 -7.38
N THR A 10 3.23 -5.46 -8.25
CA THR A 10 2.16 -5.80 -9.17
C THR A 10 2.10 -7.30 -9.44
N VAL A 11 0.92 -7.77 -9.80
CA VAL A 11 0.69 -9.12 -10.37
C VAL A 11 0.35 -9.03 -11.86
N GLY A 12 0.76 -7.94 -12.52
CA GLY A 12 0.56 -7.74 -13.96
C GLY A 12 -0.84 -7.26 -14.34
N ARG A 13 -1.50 -6.48 -13.48
CA ARG A 13 -2.83 -5.93 -13.78
C ARG A 13 -2.76 -4.84 -14.85
N PRO A 14 -3.82 -4.70 -15.68
CA PRO A 14 -3.90 -3.60 -16.67
C PRO A 14 -3.83 -2.20 -16.03
N SER A 15 -4.26 -2.05 -14.79
CA SER A 15 -4.17 -0.79 -14.02
C SER A 15 -2.76 -0.26 -13.85
N LEU A 16 -1.75 -1.14 -13.85
CA LEU A 16 -0.34 -0.74 -13.80
C LEU A 16 0.04 0.21 -14.95
N ALA A 17 -0.43 -0.07 -16.16
CA ALA A 17 -0.14 0.80 -17.31
C ALA A 17 -0.69 2.20 -17.08
N VAL A 18 -1.94 2.29 -16.63
CA VAL A 18 -2.59 3.58 -16.33
C VAL A 18 -1.86 4.34 -15.24
N LEU A 19 -1.44 3.65 -14.16
CA LEU A 19 -0.65 4.26 -13.09
C LEU A 19 0.68 4.82 -13.64
N LEU A 20 1.42 4.04 -14.43
CA LEU A 20 2.71 4.46 -14.96
C LEU A 20 2.58 5.66 -15.91
N GLU A 21 1.56 5.70 -16.75
CA GLU A 21 1.25 6.85 -17.62
C GLU A 21 0.94 8.12 -16.81
N HIS A 22 0.18 7.99 -15.69
CA HIS A 22 -0.09 9.12 -14.79
C HIS A 22 1.14 9.60 -14.03
N LEU A 23 2.07 8.71 -13.71
CA LEU A 23 3.31 9.06 -13.01
C LEU A 23 4.33 9.71 -13.93
N ALA A 24 4.40 9.33 -15.20
CA ALA A 24 5.44 9.74 -16.12
C ALA A 24 5.66 11.28 -16.20
N PRO A 25 4.62 12.11 -16.31
CA PRO A 25 4.79 13.57 -16.35
C PRO A 25 5.17 14.18 -15.00
N GLN A 26 4.99 13.47 -13.90
CA GLN A 26 5.12 14.01 -12.53
C GLN A 26 6.48 13.72 -11.89
N VAL A 27 7.00 12.50 -12.07
CA VAL A 27 8.15 12.01 -11.25
C VAL A 27 9.51 12.43 -11.81
N GLY A 28 9.58 12.98 -13.02
CA GLY A 28 10.82 13.52 -13.60
C GLY A 28 11.93 12.47 -13.62
N THR A 29 12.96 12.68 -12.79
CA THR A 29 14.13 11.79 -12.68
C THR A 29 14.07 10.79 -11.54
N TRP A 30 12.98 10.70 -10.81
CA TRP A 30 12.85 9.72 -9.73
C TRP A 30 12.92 8.29 -10.26
N PRO A 31 13.70 7.40 -9.63
CA PRO A 31 13.66 5.98 -9.94
C PRO A 31 12.28 5.40 -9.64
N VAL A 32 11.80 4.53 -10.53
CA VAL A 32 10.58 3.74 -10.34
C VAL A 32 10.96 2.27 -10.42
N VAL A 33 10.68 1.51 -9.37
CA VAL A 33 10.92 0.08 -9.29
C VAL A 33 9.56 -0.63 -9.33
N VAL A 34 9.26 -1.25 -10.46
CA VAL A 34 8.10 -2.13 -10.59
C VAL A 34 8.52 -3.52 -10.16
N VAL A 35 7.83 -4.09 -9.17
CA VAL A 35 8.13 -5.44 -8.69
C VAL A 35 7.03 -6.40 -9.14
N ASP A 36 7.36 -7.22 -10.11
CA ASP A 36 6.50 -8.27 -10.64
C ASP A 36 6.41 -9.44 -9.65
N ASP A 37 5.25 -9.60 -9.01
CA ASP A 37 4.97 -10.66 -8.04
C ASP A 37 4.14 -11.81 -8.66
N ARG A 38 4.22 -12.00 -9.98
CA ARG A 38 3.65 -13.20 -10.59
C ARG A 38 4.48 -14.43 -10.20
N PRO A 39 3.88 -15.61 -10.05
CA PRO A 39 4.60 -16.84 -9.70
C PRO A 39 5.66 -17.24 -10.74
N ASP A 40 5.37 -16.98 -12.00
CA ASP A 40 6.29 -17.18 -13.12
C ASP A 40 6.48 -15.88 -13.91
N ALA A 41 7.61 -15.77 -14.57
CA ALA A 41 8.01 -14.64 -15.40
C ALA A 41 8.28 -15.08 -16.85
N ASP A 42 7.65 -16.15 -17.32
CA ASP A 42 7.83 -16.70 -18.67
C ASP A 42 7.56 -15.65 -19.75
N HIS A 43 6.70 -14.69 -19.45
CA HIS A 43 6.45 -13.55 -20.30
C HIS A 43 6.81 -12.25 -19.59
N PRO A 44 7.59 -11.35 -20.22
CA PRO A 44 7.88 -10.04 -19.68
C PRO A 44 6.62 -9.29 -19.27
N LEU A 45 6.72 -8.50 -18.21
CA LEU A 45 5.65 -7.61 -17.79
C LEU A 45 5.40 -6.56 -18.87
N ALA A 46 4.16 -6.47 -19.34
CA ALA A 46 3.78 -5.44 -20.33
C ALA A 46 3.80 -4.06 -19.66
N LEU A 47 4.68 -3.18 -20.11
CA LEU A 47 4.77 -1.80 -19.64
C LEU A 47 4.40 -0.84 -20.78
N PRO A 48 3.72 0.27 -20.48
CA PRO A 48 3.37 1.26 -21.49
C PRO A 48 4.64 1.98 -22.02
N PRO A 49 4.64 2.47 -23.27
CA PRO A 49 5.75 3.26 -23.81
C PRO A 49 5.94 4.57 -23.00
N ASP A 50 4.83 5.20 -22.64
CA ASP A 50 4.81 6.47 -21.90
C ASP A 50 4.86 6.23 -20.39
N ARG A 51 5.95 5.61 -19.93
CA ARG A 51 6.24 5.38 -18.52
C ARG A 51 7.37 6.26 -18.02
N PRO A 52 7.58 6.40 -16.69
CA PRO A 52 8.72 7.13 -16.16
C PRO A 52 10.05 6.63 -16.74
N ARG A 53 10.93 7.56 -17.12
CA ARG A 53 12.18 7.24 -17.85
C ARG A 53 13.11 6.28 -17.08
N ARG A 54 13.13 6.36 -15.74
CA ARG A 54 13.96 5.53 -14.87
C ARG A 54 13.16 4.38 -14.26
N THR A 55 12.39 3.66 -15.07
CA THR A 55 11.63 2.49 -14.63
C THR A 55 12.49 1.23 -14.78
N ALA A 56 12.68 0.53 -13.66
CA ALA A 56 13.28 -0.81 -13.61
C ALA A 56 12.23 -1.84 -13.20
N VAL A 57 12.38 -3.09 -13.64
CA VAL A 57 11.53 -4.21 -13.25
C VAL A 57 12.37 -5.23 -12.50
N SER A 58 11.85 -5.69 -11.36
CA SER A 58 12.37 -6.82 -10.59
C SER A 58 11.29 -7.87 -10.42
N HIS A 59 11.67 -9.13 -10.17
CA HIS A 59 10.72 -10.24 -10.03
C HIS A 59 10.84 -10.88 -8.65
N SER A 60 9.71 -10.99 -7.92
CA SER A 60 9.67 -11.54 -6.56
C SER A 60 9.20 -13.00 -6.48
N GLY A 61 8.70 -13.58 -7.58
CA GLY A 61 8.35 -15.00 -7.67
C GLY A 61 7.08 -15.38 -6.92
N GLY A 62 6.07 -14.54 -6.89
CA GLY A 62 4.77 -14.86 -6.27
C GLY A 62 4.81 -15.00 -4.75
N ARG A 63 5.79 -14.36 -4.09
CA ARG A 63 5.97 -14.44 -2.63
C ARG A 63 5.01 -13.55 -1.83
N GLY A 64 4.22 -12.77 -2.52
CA GLY A 64 3.24 -11.86 -1.92
C GLY A 64 3.73 -10.42 -1.75
N PRO A 65 2.81 -9.48 -1.46
CA PRO A 65 3.08 -8.06 -1.50
C PRO A 65 4.14 -7.58 -0.50
N ALA A 66 4.26 -8.21 0.66
CA ALA A 66 5.31 -7.90 1.62
C ALA A 66 6.72 -8.17 1.04
N ALA A 67 6.91 -9.35 0.41
CA ALA A 67 8.17 -9.72 -0.23
C ALA A 67 8.46 -8.82 -1.45
N ALA A 68 7.44 -8.53 -2.25
CA ALA A 68 7.58 -7.64 -3.40
C ALA A 68 8.00 -6.22 -2.97
N ARG A 69 7.37 -5.66 -1.92
CA ARG A 69 7.77 -4.36 -1.39
C ARG A 69 9.18 -4.39 -0.79
N ASN A 70 9.57 -5.50 -0.13
CA ASN A 70 10.92 -5.66 0.38
C ASN A 70 11.97 -5.63 -0.74
N LEU A 71 11.74 -6.38 -1.81
CA LEU A 71 12.64 -6.37 -2.96
C LEU A 71 12.78 -4.96 -3.55
N GLY A 72 11.66 -4.24 -3.67
CA GLY A 72 11.66 -2.90 -4.22
C GLY A 72 12.41 -1.87 -3.38
N TRP A 73 12.19 -1.81 -2.07
CA TRP A 73 12.88 -0.83 -1.23
C TRP A 73 14.36 -1.17 -1.00
N GLN A 74 14.73 -2.46 -1.05
CA GLN A 74 16.13 -2.88 -0.97
C GLN A 74 16.92 -2.48 -2.21
N ALA A 75 16.28 -2.40 -3.37
CA ALA A 75 16.88 -1.90 -4.61
C ALA A 75 17.02 -0.37 -4.65
N ALA A 76 16.39 0.36 -3.72
CA ALA A 76 16.46 1.82 -3.67
C ALA A 76 17.74 2.28 -2.98
N ASP A 77 18.34 3.35 -3.49
CA ASP A 77 19.50 4.06 -2.90
C ASP A 77 19.15 5.46 -2.38
N THR A 78 17.88 5.86 -2.48
CA THR A 78 17.37 7.18 -2.10
C THR A 78 17.03 7.27 -0.61
N GLU A 79 16.91 8.51 -0.10
CA GLU A 79 16.53 8.76 1.30
C GLU A 79 15.12 8.24 1.63
N TRP A 80 14.20 8.44 0.70
CA TRP A 80 12.81 8.04 0.85
C TRP A 80 12.40 7.00 -0.20
N VAL A 81 11.57 6.07 0.24
CA VAL A 81 10.90 5.10 -0.62
C VAL A 81 9.41 5.29 -0.48
N VAL A 82 8.73 5.57 -1.59
CA VAL A 82 7.27 5.67 -1.60
C VAL A 82 6.67 4.44 -2.28
N PHE A 83 5.72 3.82 -1.61
CA PHE A 83 4.95 2.69 -2.12
C PHE A 83 3.64 3.19 -2.72
N LEU A 84 3.31 2.65 -3.89
CA LEU A 84 2.01 2.80 -4.55
C LEU A 84 1.49 1.42 -4.91
N ASP A 85 0.21 1.16 -4.70
CA ASP A 85 -0.44 -0.03 -5.24
C ASP A 85 -0.66 0.14 -6.76
N ASP A 86 -0.65 -0.96 -7.52
CA ASP A 86 -0.73 -0.94 -8.99
C ASP A 86 -2.11 -0.54 -9.55
N ASP A 87 -3.07 -0.20 -8.69
CA ASP A 87 -4.44 0.18 -9.03
C ASP A 87 -4.87 1.53 -8.45
N VAL A 88 -3.91 2.37 -8.08
CA VAL A 88 -4.19 3.76 -7.68
C VAL A 88 -3.89 4.73 -8.81
N LEU A 89 -4.51 5.91 -8.74
CA LEU A 89 -4.30 7.01 -9.68
C LEU A 89 -3.81 8.23 -8.89
N PRO A 90 -2.52 8.59 -8.99
CA PRO A 90 -2.00 9.82 -8.39
C PRO A 90 -2.69 11.06 -8.96
N HIS A 91 -3.01 12.03 -8.11
CA HIS A 91 -3.50 13.33 -8.56
C HIS A 91 -2.41 14.07 -9.36
N GLY A 92 -2.79 15.02 -10.20
CA GLY A 92 -1.85 15.70 -11.12
C GLY A 92 -0.70 16.44 -10.43
N ASP A 93 -0.83 16.77 -9.16
CA ASP A 93 0.17 17.44 -8.31
C ASP A 93 0.78 16.50 -7.25
N TRP A 94 0.57 15.20 -7.39
CA TRP A 94 0.98 14.21 -6.37
C TRP A 94 2.47 14.24 -6.06
N ALA A 95 3.33 14.28 -7.07
CA ALA A 95 4.79 14.25 -6.85
C ALA A 95 5.31 15.56 -6.23
N GLU A 96 4.74 16.70 -6.58
CA GLU A 96 5.06 18.00 -6.00
C GLU A 96 4.68 18.02 -4.51
N ARG A 97 3.43 17.64 -4.20
CA ARG A 97 2.94 17.57 -2.81
C ARG A 97 3.72 16.57 -1.99
N LEU A 98 4.05 15.39 -2.54
CA LEU A 98 4.90 14.42 -1.86
C LEU A 98 6.27 15.02 -1.53
N ALA A 99 6.92 15.66 -2.50
CA ALA A 99 8.22 16.30 -2.26
C ALA A 99 8.14 17.38 -1.16
N ASP A 100 7.05 18.11 -1.09
CA ASP A 100 6.79 19.11 -0.05
C ASP A 100 6.58 18.49 1.32
N ASP A 101 5.74 17.46 1.41
CA ASP A 101 5.51 16.69 2.64
C ASP A 101 6.83 16.12 3.19
N LEU A 102 7.66 15.54 2.33
CA LEU A 102 8.94 14.94 2.72
C LEU A 102 9.98 15.99 3.15
N ARG A 103 9.99 17.17 2.53
CA ARG A 103 10.88 18.28 2.94
C ARG A 103 10.52 18.85 4.32
N GLN A 104 9.23 18.85 4.66
CA GLN A 104 8.73 19.34 5.95
C GLN A 104 8.81 18.29 7.06
N ALA A 105 9.04 17.03 6.71
CA ALA A 105 9.12 15.94 7.69
C ALA A 105 10.31 16.09 8.62
N SER A 106 10.05 16.18 9.94
CA SER A 106 11.10 16.24 10.95
C SER A 106 11.97 14.97 10.93
N PRO A 107 13.18 14.99 11.50
CA PRO A 107 14.04 13.79 11.57
C PRO A 107 13.41 12.59 12.28
N ARG A 108 12.44 12.80 13.17
CA ARG A 108 11.72 11.72 13.85
C ARG A 108 10.65 11.06 13.00
N VAL A 109 10.22 11.72 11.92
CA VAL A 109 9.20 11.19 11.01
C VAL A 109 9.83 10.10 10.14
N ALA A 110 9.41 8.86 10.34
CA ALA A 110 9.84 7.71 9.58
C ALA A 110 8.91 7.41 8.40
N GLY A 111 7.67 7.90 8.41
CA GLY A 111 6.73 7.66 7.32
C GLY A 111 5.69 8.76 7.17
N VAL A 112 5.30 8.99 5.92
CA VAL A 112 4.29 9.98 5.51
C VAL A 112 3.26 9.28 4.63
N GLN A 113 2.02 9.19 5.12
CA GLN A 113 0.90 8.63 4.37
C GLN A 113 0.17 9.71 3.59
N GLY A 114 0.00 9.51 2.30
CA GLY A 114 -0.87 10.33 1.47
C GLY A 114 -2.35 10.12 1.75
N CYS A 115 -3.20 11.00 1.27
CA CYS A 115 -4.63 10.79 1.30
C CYS A 115 -5.06 9.81 0.20
N VAL A 116 -6.07 9.00 0.51
CA VAL A 116 -6.67 8.05 -0.43
C VAL A 116 -8.13 8.40 -0.60
N THR A 117 -8.55 8.69 -1.82
CA THR A 117 -9.97 8.90 -2.16
C THR A 117 -10.51 7.66 -2.87
N VAL A 118 -11.68 7.21 -2.48
CA VAL A 118 -12.34 6.06 -3.10
C VAL A 118 -13.68 6.51 -3.67
N PRO A 119 -13.82 6.64 -4.99
CA PRO A 119 -15.08 7.06 -5.61
C PRO A 119 -16.14 5.97 -5.41
N LEU A 120 -17.28 6.36 -4.85
CA LEU A 120 -18.45 5.51 -4.74
C LEU A 120 -19.48 5.84 -5.81
N PRO A 121 -20.32 4.87 -6.21
CA PRO A 121 -21.32 5.10 -7.25
C PRO A 121 -22.34 6.14 -6.80
N TYR A 122 -22.67 7.04 -7.74
CA TYR A 122 -23.77 7.99 -7.58
C TYR A 122 -25.10 7.35 -7.98
N GLY A 123 -26.19 7.70 -7.29
CA GLY A 123 -27.56 7.28 -7.67
C GLY A 123 -27.97 5.86 -7.26
N ARG A 124 -27.10 5.08 -6.63
CA ARG A 124 -27.44 3.76 -6.02
C ARG A 124 -26.70 3.53 -4.71
N ARG A 125 -27.20 2.58 -3.91
CA ARG A 125 -26.50 2.15 -2.71
C ARG A 125 -25.22 1.39 -3.09
N PRO A 126 -24.06 1.70 -2.43
CA PRO A 126 -22.85 0.93 -2.62
C PRO A 126 -23.01 -0.52 -2.16
N THR A 127 -22.38 -1.45 -2.87
CA THR A 127 -22.25 -2.85 -2.47
C THR A 127 -21.36 -3.01 -1.23
N ASP A 128 -21.35 -4.19 -0.60
CA ASP A 128 -20.45 -4.47 0.53
C ASP A 128 -18.98 -4.37 0.14
N TRP A 129 -18.65 -4.78 -1.07
CA TRP A 129 -17.31 -4.65 -1.62
C TRP A 129 -16.90 -3.17 -1.78
N GLU A 130 -17.75 -2.34 -2.36
CA GLU A 130 -17.52 -0.90 -2.52
C GLU A 130 -17.38 -0.21 -1.17
N ARG A 131 -18.22 -0.52 -0.19
CA ARG A 131 -18.09 -0.01 1.18
C ARG A 131 -16.80 -0.47 1.86
N SER A 132 -16.41 -1.73 1.65
CA SER A 132 -15.16 -2.25 2.20
C SER A 132 -13.95 -1.53 1.61
N THR A 133 -13.96 -1.29 0.29
CA THR A 133 -12.90 -0.53 -0.39
C THR A 133 -12.90 0.93 0.06
N ALA A 134 -14.07 1.55 0.22
CA ALA A 134 -14.19 2.93 0.73
C ALA A 134 -13.54 3.12 2.11
N GLY A 135 -13.49 2.07 2.92
CA GLY A 135 -12.79 2.08 4.20
C GLY A 135 -11.28 2.37 4.10
N LEU A 136 -10.68 2.28 2.91
CA LEU A 136 -9.27 2.66 2.69
C LEU A 136 -9.05 4.16 2.86
N ALA A 137 -10.06 5.00 2.60
CA ALA A 137 -9.95 6.44 2.78
C ALA A 137 -9.63 6.85 4.23
N ASP A 138 -10.16 6.09 5.20
CA ASP A 138 -9.96 6.33 6.62
C ASP A 138 -8.86 5.45 7.24
N ALA A 139 -8.32 4.50 6.47
CA ALA A 139 -7.34 3.56 6.97
C ALA A 139 -6.01 4.25 7.30
N ALA A 140 -5.37 3.81 8.39
CA ALA A 140 -4.08 4.33 8.78
C ALA A 140 -2.95 3.44 8.26
N TRP A 141 -1.91 4.10 7.78
CA TRP A 141 -0.60 3.56 7.40
C TRP A 141 -0.66 2.53 6.27
N ILE A 142 -1.58 2.73 5.30
CA ILE A 142 -1.73 1.84 4.14
C ILE A 142 -0.74 2.19 3.02
N THR A 143 -0.24 1.17 2.36
CA THR A 143 0.76 1.30 1.30
C THR A 143 0.22 1.72 -0.06
N ALA A 144 -1.06 2.00 -0.18
CA ALA A 144 -1.67 2.55 -1.38
C ALA A 144 -1.07 3.93 -1.79
N SER A 145 -0.60 4.72 -0.80
CA SER A 145 0.26 5.91 -1.01
C SER A 145 1.01 6.20 0.29
N MET A 146 2.18 5.58 0.47
CA MET A 146 2.94 5.68 1.72
C MET A 146 4.43 5.81 1.46
N ALA A 147 5.04 6.90 1.92
CA ALA A 147 6.47 7.09 1.91
C ALA A 147 7.09 6.69 3.25
N TYR A 148 8.24 5.99 3.21
CA TYR A 148 9.04 5.69 4.39
C TYR A 148 10.49 6.14 4.20
N ARG A 149 11.13 6.60 5.27
CA ARG A 149 12.59 6.75 5.27
C ARG A 149 13.24 5.38 5.10
N ARG A 150 14.18 5.28 4.14
CA ARG A 150 14.89 4.03 3.89
C ARG A 150 15.65 3.53 5.13
N THR A 151 16.24 4.44 5.91
CA THR A 151 16.91 4.11 7.18
C THR A 151 15.96 3.51 8.21
N ALA A 152 14.72 3.96 8.26
CA ALA A 152 13.70 3.41 9.15
C ALA A 152 13.26 2.00 8.73
N LEU A 153 13.13 1.75 7.42
CA LEU A 153 12.86 0.40 6.89
C LEU A 153 14.00 -0.56 7.26
N VAL A 154 15.26 -0.12 7.09
CA VAL A 154 16.45 -0.90 7.49
C VAL A 154 16.42 -1.23 8.99
N ALA A 155 16.12 -0.24 9.84
CA ALA A 155 16.13 -0.41 11.30
C ALA A 155 15.14 -1.46 11.81
N VAL A 156 13.99 -1.62 11.14
CA VAL A 156 12.97 -2.62 11.52
C VAL A 156 12.95 -3.85 10.63
N GLY A 157 13.86 -3.95 9.64
CA GLY A 157 13.96 -5.10 8.72
C GLY A 157 12.86 -5.15 7.65
N GLY A 158 12.24 -4.01 7.30
CA GLY A 158 11.21 -3.93 6.26
C GLY A 158 9.91 -4.61 6.63
N PHE A 159 9.17 -5.08 5.63
CA PHE A 159 7.89 -5.79 5.79
C PHE A 159 8.12 -7.24 6.26
N ASP A 160 7.20 -7.77 7.07
CA ASP A 160 7.24 -9.17 7.48
C ASP A 160 6.62 -10.06 6.39
N GLU A 161 7.45 -10.85 5.72
CA GLU A 161 7.04 -11.71 4.60
C GLU A 161 6.15 -12.90 4.99
N ARG A 162 5.89 -13.09 6.27
CA ARG A 162 4.87 -14.05 6.73
C ARG A 162 3.46 -13.61 6.37
N PHE A 163 3.24 -12.29 6.16
CA PHE A 163 2.01 -11.77 5.56
C PHE A 163 2.04 -11.99 4.05
N ARG A 164 1.46 -13.10 3.62
CA ARG A 164 1.46 -13.51 2.21
C ARG A 164 0.41 -12.79 1.34
N ARG A 165 -0.47 -11.99 1.94
CA ARG A 165 -1.56 -11.28 1.28
C ARG A 165 -1.43 -9.79 1.54
N ALA A 166 -2.08 -8.97 0.69
CA ALA A 166 -2.24 -7.54 0.92
C ALA A 166 -3.24 -7.31 2.08
N PHE A 167 -2.83 -7.68 3.28
CA PHE A 167 -3.65 -7.56 4.48
C PHE A 167 -2.78 -7.61 5.74
N ARG A 168 -2.70 -6.50 6.47
CA ARG A 168 -1.99 -6.30 7.74
C ARG A 168 -0.46 -6.13 7.66
N GLU A 169 0.21 -6.41 6.56
CA GLU A 169 1.65 -6.21 6.41
C GLU A 169 2.07 -4.75 6.63
N ASP A 170 1.22 -3.82 6.22
CA ASP A 170 1.36 -2.38 6.41
C ASP A 170 1.15 -1.97 7.88
N SER A 171 0.09 -2.48 8.50
CA SER A 171 -0.19 -2.25 9.92
C SER A 171 0.91 -2.83 10.83
N ASP A 172 1.47 -4.00 10.50
CA ASP A 172 2.59 -4.59 11.22
C ASP A 172 3.83 -3.70 11.15
N LEU A 173 4.17 -3.25 9.94
CA LEU A 173 5.32 -2.35 9.74
C LEU A 173 5.15 -1.05 10.53
N ALA A 174 3.97 -0.42 10.46
CA ALA A 174 3.67 0.80 11.19
C ALA A 174 3.82 0.63 12.70
N LEU A 175 3.32 -0.46 13.26
CA LEU A 175 3.44 -0.76 14.70
C LEU A 175 4.90 -0.98 15.12
N ARG A 176 5.72 -1.64 14.28
CA ARG A 176 7.15 -1.83 14.57
C ARG A 176 7.92 -0.51 14.54
N LEU A 177 7.65 0.35 13.57
CA LEU A 177 8.26 1.68 13.49
C LEU A 177 7.88 2.54 14.70
N THR A 178 6.59 2.58 15.06
CA THR A 178 6.10 3.33 16.23
C THR A 178 6.68 2.78 17.52
N ALA A 179 6.79 1.46 17.67
CA ALA A 179 7.43 0.83 18.83
C ALA A 179 8.94 1.15 18.93
N ALA A 180 9.60 1.40 17.79
CA ALA A 180 10.98 1.88 17.74
C ALA A 180 11.11 3.39 18.02
N GLY A 181 10.02 4.09 18.35
CA GLY A 181 10.01 5.51 18.69
C GLY A 181 9.94 6.47 17.50
N ALA A 182 9.63 5.96 16.31
CA ALA A 182 9.45 6.76 15.11
C ALA A 182 8.03 7.32 14.99
N ASP A 183 7.92 8.51 14.40
CA ASP A 183 6.64 9.14 14.12
C ASP A 183 6.17 8.79 12.71
N LEU A 184 4.87 8.54 12.55
CA LEU A 184 4.19 8.42 11.27
C LEU A 184 3.16 9.54 11.16
N VAL A 185 3.14 10.25 10.03
CA VAL A 185 2.29 11.42 9.84
C VAL A 185 1.45 11.30 8.56
N ARG A 186 0.39 12.09 8.46
CA ARG A 186 -0.37 12.25 7.22
C ARG A 186 0.17 13.43 6.44
N GLY A 187 0.33 13.25 5.13
CA GLY A 187 0.72 14.27 4.18
C GLY A 187 -0.46 14.74 3.32
N ASN A 188 -0.14 15.62 2.37
CA ASN A 188 -1.11 16.27 1.48
C ASN A 188 -1.12 15.69 0.06
N HIS A 189 -0.17 14.79 -0.26
CA HIS A 189 -0.18 14.10 -1.55
C HIS A 189 -1.32 13.08 -1.60
N CYS A 190 -2.07 13.06 -2.69
CA CYS A 190 -3.32 12.30 -2.78
C CYS A 190 -3.34 11.35 -3.97
N VAL A 191 -3.99 10.20 -3.76
CA VAL A 191 -4.30 9.24 -4.83
C VAL A 191 -5.79 8.91 -4.82
N THR A 192 -6.33 8.59 -5.99
CA THR A 192 -7.64 7.95 -6.12
C THR A 192 -7.43 6.45 -6.21
N HIS A 193 -8.14 5.68 -5.39
CA HIS A 193 -8.17 4.23 -5.46
C HIS A 193 -9.52 3.78 -6.05
N PRO A 194 -9.60 3.48 -7.36
CA PRO A 194 -10.84 3.03 -7.98
C PRO A 194 -11.33 1.72 -7.36
N VAL A 195 -12.64 1.58 -7.19
CA VAL A 195 -13.21 0.30 -6.79
C VAL A 195 -13.17 -0.65 -7.98
N ARG A 196 -12.41 -1.72 -7.86
CA ARG A 196 -12.34 -2.75 -8.90
C ARG A 196 -13.65 -3.54 -8.96
N PRO A 197 -14.11 -3.92 -10.16
CA PRO A 197 -15.19 -4.88 -10.30
C PRO A 197 -14.84 -6.16 -9.51
N ALA A 198 -15.78 -6.63 -8.71
CA ALA A 198 -15.58 -7.83 -7.91
C ALA A 198 -16.75 -8.80 -8.13
N GLY A 199 -16.45 -10.08 -8.25
CA GLY A 199 -17.48 -11.11 -8.33
C GLY A 199 -18.23 -11.25 -7.00
N PHE A 200 -19.41 -11.86 -7.04
CA PHE A 200 -20.30 -12.08 -5.89
C PHE A 200 -19.57 -12.66 -4.65
N TRP A 201 -18.58 -13.53 -4.85
CA TRP A 201 -17.82 -14.20 -3.78
C TRP A 201 -16.58 -13.43 -3.29
N ALA A 202 -16.32 -12.23 -3.77
CA ALA A 202 -15.12 -11.48 -3.41
C ALA A 202 -15.05 -11.18 -1.90
N SER A 203 -16.18 -10.84 -1.28
CA SER A 203 -16.26 -10.60 0.17
C SER A 203 -15.96 -11.86 1.00
N VAL A 204 -16.29 -13.05 0.50
CA VAL A 204 -15.94 -14.33 1.16
C VAL A 204 -14.45 -14.62 1.05
N ALA A 205 -13.84 -14.37 -0.11
CA ALA A 205 -12.40 -14.55 -0.30
C ALA A 205 -11.56 -13.66 0.63
N VAL A 206 -12.04 -12.48 0.95
CA VAL A 206 -11.39 -11.55 1.91
C VAL A 206 -11.35 -12.10 3.34
N GLN A 207 -12.27 -13.00 3.73
CA GLN A 207 -12.26 -13.62 5.08
C GLN A 207 -11.02 -14.49 5.34
N ARG A 208 -10.32 -14.95 4.30
CA ARG A 208 -9.02 -15.63 4.45
C ARG A 208 -7.97 -14.77 5.16
N GLY A 209 -8.15 -13.44 5.24
CA GLY A 209 -7.33 -12.52 6.02
C GLY A 209 -7.40 -12.70 7.55
N ASN A 210 -8.32 -13.55 8.07
CA ASN A 210 -8.40 -13.82 9.52
C ASN A 210 -7.13 -14.49 10.08
N ALA A 211 -6.38 -15.23 9.25
CA ALA A 211 -5.09 -15.81 9.64
C ALA A 211 -4.05 -14.71 9.96
N ASP A 212 -4.06 -13.62 9.19
CA ASP A 212 -3.16 -12.49 9.37
C ASP A 212 -3.51 -11.71 10.65
N ASP A 213 -4.80 -11.64 11.03
CA ASP A 213 -5.22 -11.08 12.31
C ASP A 213 -4.68 -11.90 13.52
N MET A 214 -4.55 -13.22 13.39
CA MET A 214 -3.92 -14.07 14.41
C MET A 214 -2.41 -13.84 14.49
N LEU A 215 -1.75 -13.60 13.36
CA LEU A 215 -0.33 -13.26 13.33
C LEU A 215 -0.09 -11.90 14.02
N MET A 216 -0.93 -10.91 13.73
CA MET A 216 -0.92 -9.60 14.40
C MET A 216 -1.11 -9.74 15.91
N TRP A 217 -2.08 -10.55 16.34
CA TRP A 217 -2.32 -10.78 17.77
C TRP A 217 -1.13 -11.42 18.47
N ARG A 218 -0.50 -12.42 17.86
CA ARG A 218 0.69 -13.09 18.41
C ARG A 218 1.89 -12.15 18.52
N ARG A 219 2.04 -11.22 17.56
CA ARG A 219 3.19 -10.33 17.47
C ARG A 219 3.03 -9.07 18.34
N HIS A 220 1.86 -8.46 18.32
CA HIS A 220 1.59 -7.15 18.94
C HIS A 220 0.61 -7.22 20.12
N GLY A 221 0.12 -8.40 20.48
CA GLY A 221 -0.80 -8.61 21.59
C GLY A 221 -2.24 -8.19 21.28
N ARG A 222 -3.12 -8.30 22.30
CA ARG A 222 -4.57 -8.11 22.15
C ARG A 222 -5.00 -6.71 21.69
N LYS A 223 -4.22 -5.69 22.00
CA LYS A 223 -4.56 -4.28 21.72
C LYS A 223 -4.08 -3.79 20.35
N TRP A 224 -3.49 -4.63 19.53
CA TRP A 224 -2.90 -4.23 18.25
C TRP A 224 -3.86 -3.44 17.34
N ARG A 225 -5.15 -3.82 17.31
CA ARG A 225 -6.15 -3.10 16.50
C ARG A 225 -6.32 -1.64 16.92
N GLN A 226 -6.29 -1.39 18.24
CA GLN A 226 -6.37 -0.03 18.76
C GLN A 226 -5.09 0.76 18.43
N ALA A 227 -3.94 0.15 18.59
CA ALA A 227 -2.64 0.78 18.30
C ALA A 227 -2.47 1.05 16.79
N ALA A 228 -2.96 0.17 15.92
CA ALA A 228 -2.93 0.34 14.47
C ALA A 228 -4.07 1.22 13.90
N GLY A 229 -4.93 1.80 14.73
CA GLY A 229 -6.10 2.54 14.26
C GLY A 229 -7.12 1.67 13.49
N ALA A 230 -7.01 0.34 13.59
CA ALA A 230 -7.87 -0.57 12.86
C ALA A 230 -9.27 -0.64 13.48
N PRO A 231 -10.36 -0.67 12.69
CA PRO A 231 -11.72 -0.70 13.22
C PRO A 231 -11.94 -1.93 14.09
N ARG A 232 -12.61 -1.72 15.24
CA ARG A 232 -13.02 -2.81 16.13
C ARG A 232 -14.20 -3.54 15.55
N GLY A 233 -14.12 -4.87 15.40
CA GLY A 233 -15.30 -5.71 15.16
C GLY A 233 -16.29 -5.61 16.34
N ARG A 234 -17.60 -5.77 16.10
CA ARG A 234 -18.59 -5.92 17.17
C ARG A 234 -18.20 -7.11 18.05
N ARG A 235 -18.11 -6.91 19.39
CA ARG A 235 -17.72 -7.92 20.40
C ARG A 235 -16.34 -8.56 20.22
N GLY A 236 -15.37 -7.88 19.60
CA GLY A 236 -14.01 -8.39 19.45
C GLY A 236 -13.80 -9.40 18.31
N TRP A 237 -14.84 -9.71 17.53
CA TRP A 237 -14.74 -10.51 16.31
C TRP A 237 -14.53 -9.60 15.09
N PRO A 238 -13.84 -10.08 14.04
CA PRO A 238 -13.68 -9.31 12.81
C PRO A 238 -15.07 -8.92 12.28
N ARG A 239 -15.26 -7.67 11.96
CA ARG A 239 -16.53 -7.13 11.40
C ARG A 239 -17.08 -7.97 10.23
N ARG A 240 -16.20 -8.67 9.55
CA ARG A 240 -16.45 -9.47 8.35
C ARG A 240 -17.22 -10.77 8.55
N VAL A 241 -17.19 -11.35 9.75
CA VAL A 241 -17.96 -12.59 10.04
C VAL A 241 -19.45 -12.29 10.17
N HIS A 242 -19.82 -11.08 10.57
CA HIS A 242 -21.24 -10.68 10.71
C HIS A 242 -21.89 -10.22 9.40
N GLU A 243 -21.09 -9.76 8.42
CA GLU A 243 -21.62 -9.30 7.15
C GLU A 243 -21.97 -10.48 6.20
N THR A 244 -21.34 -11.64 6.39
CA THR A 244 -21.56 -12.83 5.57
C THR A 244 -22.76 -13.69 6.02
N VAL A 245 -23.22 -13.53 7.25
CA VAL A 245 -24.35 -14.30 7.82
C VAL A 245 -25.70 -13.60 7.58
N ARG A 246 -25.73 -12.46 6.89
CA ARG A 246 -26.94 -11.71 6.54
C ARG A 246 -27.31 -11.78 5.05
N LEU A 247 -27.00 -12.90 4.40
CA LEU A 247 -27.54 -13.27 3.10
C LEU A 247 -28.79 -14.14 3.28
#